data_78e4ae9f166aec2df47d8e769bc0e6c9
#
_entry.id   78e4ae9f166aec2df47d8e769bc0e6c9
#
_cell.length_a   1.000
_cell.length_b   1.000
_cell.length_c   1.000
_cell.angle_alpha   90.00
_cell.angle_beta   90.00
_cell.angle_gamma   90.00
#
_symmetry.space_group_name_H-M   'P 1'
#
loop_
_entity.id
_entity.type
_entity.pdbx_description
1 polymer ?
#
loop_
_entity_poly.entity_id
_entity_poly.type
_entity_poly.pdbx_seq_one_letter_code
_entity_poly.pdbx_strand_id
1 'polypeptide(L)'
;FEGYSISSILLHVLDKTQNEYFQDMYMPEIPINLSHEFFLLAMNDEKNIDPILLDRLCIIRIDGYSIEEKIQIAQQYTMPKIMNNLMFNKNDIIIDNNCMKYLIEKYDIKEPGIRDLEKHIITICERLNVLKNISKQI
;
A
#
# COMPACT_ATOMS: atom_id res chain seq x y z
N PHE A 1 23.20 -21.51 -15.47
CA PHE A 1 22.74 -20.13 -15.22
C PHE A 1 22.96 -19.82 -13.75
N GLU A 2 24.10 -19.23 -13.41
CA GLU A 2 24.30 -18.61 -12.11
C GLU A 2 23.42 -17.37 -12.07
N GLY A 3 22.31 -17.46 -11.34
CA GLY A 3 21.39 -16.35 -11.17
C GLY A 3 22.09 -15.22 -10.43
N TYR A 4 22.36 -14.12 -11.10
CA TYR A 4 22.70 -12.87 -10.42
C TYR A 4 21.62 -12.61 -9.38
N SER A 5 22.02 -12.46 -8.13
CA SER A 5 21.06 -12.10 -7.08
C SER A 5 20.46 -10.74 -7.44
N ILE A 6 19.18 -10.54 -7.17
CA ILE A 6 18.51 -9.24 -7.42
C ILE A 6 19.31 -8.09 -6.79
N SER A 7 19.93 -8.33 -5.64
CA SER A 7 20.80 -7.37 -4.97
C SER A 7 22.01 -6.98 -5.82
N SER A 8 22.65 -7.91 -6.55
CA SER A 8 23.80 -7.56 -7.40
C SER A 8 23.41 -6.73 -8.62
N ILE A 9 22.24 -6.99 -9.19
CA ILE A 9 21.71 -6.18 -10.29
C ILE A 9 21.39 -4.77 -9.80
N LEU A 10 20.73 -4.65 -8.63
CA LEU A 10 20.42 -3.36 -8.04
C LEU A 10 21.67 -2.56 -7.68
N LEU A 11 22.73 -3.21 -7.22
CA LEU A 11 24.01 -2.54 -6.95
C LEU A 11 24.59 -1.92 -8.23
N HIS A 12 24.52 -2.60 -9.36
CA HIS A 12 24.92 -2.05 -10.66
C HIS A 12 24.05 -0.89 -11.13
N VAL A 13 22.73 -1.04 -11.01
CA VAL A 13 21.75 -0.02 -11.41
C VAL A 13 21.88 1.26 -10.59
N LEU A 14 22.14 1.14 -9.27
CA LEU A 14 22.22 2.27 -8.37
C LEU A 14 23.60 2.94 -8.31
N ASP A 15 24.63 2.30 -8.84
CA ASP A 15 25.98 2.86 -8.86
C ASP A 15 26.16 3.79 -10.06
N LYS A 16 26.22 5.10 -9.81
CA LYS A 16 26.36 6.14 -10.85
C LYS A 16 27.63 6.00 -11.69
N THR A 17 28.64 5.28 -11.20
CA THR A 17 29.88 5.08 -11.95
C THR A 17 29.78 3.90 -12.96
N GLN A 18 28.80 3.02 -12.75
CA GLN A 18 28.64 1.81 -13.55
C GLN A 18 27.35 1.80 -14.38
N ASN A 19 26.34 2.55 -13.97
CA ASN A 19 25.02 2.54 -14.60
C ASN A 19 24.93 3.36 -15.91
N GLU A 20 25.99 4.07 -16.29
CA GLU A 20 26.05 4.76 -17.59
C GLU A 20 26.04 3.80 -18.77
N TYR A 21 26.56 2.58 -18.57
CA TYR A 21 26.63 1.53 -19.58
C TYR A 21 25.92 0.25 -19.12
N PHE A 22 24.74 0.42 -18.52
CA PHE A 22 23.96 -0.71 -18.07
C PHE A 22 23.51 -1.57 -19.27
N GLN A 23 23.76 -2.88 -19.18
CA GLN A 23 23.37 -3.84 -20.22
C GLN A 23 22.29 -4.77 -19.67
N ASP A 24 21.16 -4.79 -20.36
CA ASP A 24 20.09 -5.75 -20.07
C ASP A 24 20.51 -7.16 -20.53
N MET A 25 20.12 -8.17 -19.78
CA MET A 25 20.48 -9.56 -20.06
C MET A 25 19.89 -10.08 -21.37
N TYR A 26 18.77 -9.53 -21.83
CA TYR A 26 18.09 -9.93 -23.07
C TYR A 26 18.55 -9.13 -24.29
N MET A 27 19.10 -7.94 -24.07
CA MET A 27 19.60 -7.05 -25.13
C MET A 27 20.99 -6.47 -24.75
N PRO A 28 22.01 -7.32 -24.57
CA PRO A 28 23.33 -6.87 -24.13
C PRO A 28 24.07 -6.00 -25.16
N GLU A 29 23.60 -5.98 -26.37
CA GLU A 29 24.21 -5.20 -27.47
C GLU A 29 23.90 -3.70 -27.39
N ILE A 30 22.85 -3.33 -26.62
CA ILE A 30 22.39 -1.96 -26.51
C ILE A 30 22.61 -1.47 -25.06
N PRO A 31 23.68 -0.66 -24.83
CA PRO A 31 23.88 -0.09 -23.50
C PRO A 31 22.82 0.98 -23.21
N ILE A 32 22.28 0.96 -22.00
CA ILE A 32 21.30 1.92 -21.51
C ILE A 32 21.98 2.83 -20.50
N ASN A 33 21.92 4.14 -20.71
CA ASN A 33 22.46 5.09 -19.75
C ASN A 33 21.41 5.40 -18.67
N LEU A 34 21.66 4.94 -17.44
CA LEU A 34 20.82 5.15 -16.26
C LEU A 34 21.40 6.20 -15.29
N SER A 35 22.50 6.89 -15.65
CA SER A 35 23.19 7.82 -14.76
C SER A 35 22.38 9.07 -14.37
N HIS A 36 21.38 9.40 -15.19
CA HIS A 36 20.48 10.54 -14.98
C HIS A 36 19.14 10.14 -14.35
N GLU A 37 18.94 8.85 -14.09
CA GLU A 37 17.67 8.35 -13.55
C GLU A 37 17.60 8.51 -12.03
N PHE A 38 16.40 8.77 -11.54
CA PHE A 38 16.08 8.79 -10.12
C PHE A 38 15.36 7.49 -9.75
N PHE A 39 15.95 6.72 -8.84
CA PHE A 39 15.41 5.46 -8.40
C PHE A 39 14.67 5.60 -7.08
N LEU A 40 13.41 5.19 -7.05
CA LEU A 40 12.60 5.07 -5.85
C LEU A 40 12.28 3.60 -5.62
N LEU A 41 12.77 3.05 -4.51
CA LEU A 41 12.56 1.67 -4.13
C LEU A 41 11.58 1.61 -2.96
N ALA A 42 10.65 0.66 -2.99
CA ALA A 42 9.74 0.41 -1.87
C ALA A 42 10.02 -0.98 -1.29
N MET A 43 10.06 -1.06 0.04
CA MET A 43 10.28 -2.31 0.76
C MET A 43 9.40 -2.38 2.01
N ASN A 44 9.05 -3.59 2.42
CA ASN A 44 8.28 -3.81 3.65
C ASN A 44 9.18 -4.06 4.86
N ASP A 45 10.37 -4.64 4.66
CA ASP A 45 11.30 -4.96 5.72
C ASP A 45 12.74 -4.85 5.21
N GLU A 46 13.58 -4.15 5.94
CA GLU A 46 15.00 -3.98 5.63
C GLU A 46 15.87 -5.15 6.06
N LYS A 47 15.35 -6.04 6.95
CA LYS A 47 16.15 -7.12 7.56
C LYS A 47 16.73 -8.16 6.59
N ASN A 48 16.04 -8.35 5.47
CA ASN A 48 16.42 -9.34 4.46
C ASN A 48 17.16 -8.74 3.27
N ILE A 49 17.51 -7.45 3.33
CA ILE A 49 18.21 -6.76 2.25
C ILE A 49 19.71 -6.82 2.51
N ASP A 50 20.48 -7.00 1.44
CA ASP A 50 21.92 -7.00 1.49
C ASP A 50 22.44 -5.70 2.14
N PRO A 51 23.28 -5.80 3.20
CA PRO A 51 23.83 -4.63 3.87
C PRO A 51 24.59 -3.67 2.94
N ILE A 52 25.26 -4.20 1.91
CA ILE A 52 25.98 -3.38 0.92
C ILE A 52 25.00 -2.54 0.10
N LEU A 53 23.82 -3.09 -0.20
CA LEU A 53 22.77 -2.38 -0.90
C LEU A 53 22.14 -1.30 0.01
N LEU A 54 21.88 -1.65 1.27
CA LEU A 54 21.33 -0.70 2.24
C LEU A 54 22.22 0.53 2.45
N ASP A 55 23.54 0.35 2.48
CA ASP A 55 24.51 1.42 2.63
C ASP A 55 24.47 2.46 1.48
N ARG A 56 23.98 2.07 0.33
CA ARG A 56 23.83 2.93 -0.85
C ARG A 56 22.48 3.63 -0.95
N LEU A 57 21.53 3.28 -0.07
CA LEU A 57 20.15 3.80 -0.09
C LEU A 57 19.94 4.88 0.96
N CYS A 58 19.23 5.92 0.59
CA CYS A 58 18.65 6.84 1.56
C CYS A 58 17.31 6.24 2.05
N ILE A 59 17.31 5.69 3.25
CA ILE A 59 16.15 5.00 3.80
C ILE A 59 15.22 6.02 4.45
N ILE A 60 13.99 6.11 3.94
CA ILE A 60 12.90 6.87 4.52
C ILE A 60 11.92 5.87 5.15
N ARG A 61 11.81 5.90 6.47
CA ARG A 61 10.86 5.06 7.20
C ARG A 61 9.52 5.76 7.28
N ILE A 62 8.47 5.03 6.92
CA ILE A 62 7.09 5.49 7.01
C ILE A 62 6.41 4.64 8.09
N ASP A 63 6.02 5.28 9.18
CA ASP A 63 5.30 4.62 10.26
C ASP A 63 3.85 4.33 9.85
N GLY A 64 3.25 3.36 10.53
CA GLY A 64 1.83 3.05 10.36
C GLY A 64 0.96 4.16 10.96
N TYR A 65 -0.32 4.16 10.58
CA TYR A 65 -1.30 5.10 11.12
C TYR A 65 -1.70 4.75 12.57
N SER A 66 -1.85 5.78 13.39
CA SER A 66 -2.50 5.67 14.70
C SER A 66 -3.99 5.34 14.55
N ILE A 67 -4.63 4.92 15.65
CA ILE A 67 -6.08 4.62 15.65
C ILE A 67 -6.88 5.86 15.24
N GLU A 68 -6.51 7.03 15.74
CA GLU A 68 -7.15 8.31 15.46
C GLU A 68 -7.03 8.68 13.97
N GLU A 69 -5.85 8.51 13.39
CA GLU A 69 -5.63 8.76 11.96
C GLU A 69 -6.41 7.76 11.10
N LYS A 70 -6.44 6.48 11.47
CA LYS A 70 -7.26 5.46 10.78
C LYS A 70 -8.75 5.82 10.79
N ILE A 71 -9.28 6.31 11.93
CA ILE A 71 -10.65 6.79 12.03
C ILE A 71 -10.90 7.96 11.09
N GLN A 72 -10.02 8.96 11.09
CA GLN A 72 -10.15 10.12 10.22
C GLN A 72 -10.13 9.72 8.73
N ILE A 73 -9.18 8.89 8.32
CA ILE A 73 -9.08 8.40 6.95
C ILE A 73 -10.34 7.62 6.57
N ALA A 74 -10.80 6.73 7.46
CA ALA A 74 -12.00 5.94 7.21
C ALA A 74 -13.23 6.82 6.99
N GLN A 75 -13.43 7.85 7.80
CA GLN A 75 -14.58 8.74 7.72
C GLN A 75 -14.51 9.72 6.54
N GLN A 76 -13.32 10.29 6.29
CA GLN A 76 -13.18 11.35 5.29
C GLN A 76 -13.04 10.80 3.87
N TYR A 77 -12.48 9.61 3.72
CA TYR A 77 -12.15 9.05 2.40
C TYR A 77 -12.81 7.71 2.13
N THR A 78 -12.66 6.73 3.04
CA THR A 78 -13.14 5.36 2.80
C THR A 78 -14.66 5.29 2.76
N MET A 79 -15.34 5.82 3.78
CA MET A 79 -16.81 5.81 3.86
C MET A 79 -17.48 6.51 2.68
N PRO A 80 -17.12 7.75 2.30
CA PRO A 80 -17.70 8.41 1.14
C PRO A 80 -17.52 7.64 -0.17
N LYS A 81 -16.33 7.06 -0.37
CA LYS A 81 -16.00 6.24 -1.55
C LYS A 81 -16.89 5.00 -1.63
N ILE A 82 -17.04 4.27 -0.52
CA ILE A 82 -17.87 3.05 -0.45
C ILE A 82 -19.35 3.38 -0.65
N MET A 83 -19.85 4.43 0.01
CA MET A 83 -21.24 4.85 -0.12
C MET A 83 -21.57 5.23 -1.56
N ASN A 84 -20.69 5.96 -2.23
CA ASN A 84 -20.89 6.31 -3.64
C ASN A 84 -20.92 5.06 -4.54
N ASN A 85 -20.01 4.11 -4.33
CA ASN A 85 -19.95 2.87 -5.11
C ASN A 85 -21.19 1.99 -4.93
N LEU A 86 -21.76 1.98 -3.74
CA LEU A 86 -22.95 1.18 -3.39
C LEU A 86 -24.26 1.96 -3.56
N MET A 87 -24.21 3.16 -4.12
CA MET A 87 -25.39 4.04 -4.33
C MET A 87 -26.17 4.33 -3.04
N PHE A 88 -25.48 4.52 -1.94
CA PHE A 88 -26.05 5.04 -0.71
C PHE A 88 -26.01 6.56 -0.67
N ASN A 89 -27.02 7.19 -0.03
CA ASN A 89 -26.94 8.60 0.31
C ASN A 89 -26.02 8.80 1.52
N LYS A 90 -25.50 10.04 1.67
CA LYS A 90 -24.54 10.38 2.75
C LYS A 90 -24.99 10.01 4.16
N ASN A 91 -26.29 9.96 4.42
CA ASN A 91 -26.87 9.70 5.75
C ASN A 91 -27.50 8.30 5.87
N ASP A 92 -27.40 7.45 4.86
CA ASP A 92 -27.99 6.11 4.91
C ASP A 92 -27.25 5.18 5.89
N ILE A 93 -25.94 5.38 6.04
CA ILE A 93 -25.10 4.61 6.97
C ILE A 93 -24.22 5.59 7.75
N ILE A 94 -24.32 5.55 9.06
CA ILE A 94 -23.50 6.34 9.98
C ILE A 94 -22.75 5.37 10.88
N ILE A 95 -21.42 5.41 10.81
CA ILE A 95 -20.53 4.70 11.72
C ILE A 95 -19.85 5.74 12.58
N ASP A 96 -20.18 5.79 13.85
CA ASP A 96 -19.59 6.74 14.80
C ASP A 96 -18.13 6.38 15.13
N ASN A 97 -17.44 7.31 15.81
CA ASN A 97 -16.03 7.11 16.18
C ASN A 97 -15.81 5.92 17.10
N ASN A 98 -16.77 5.65 18.01
CA ASN A 98 -16.65 4.56 18.96
C ASN A 98 -16.80 3.21 18.26
N CYS A 99 -17.72 3.12 17.32
CA CYS A 99 -17.91 1.93 16.49
C CYS A 99 -16.69 1.70 15.58
N MET A 100 -16.16 2.76 14.98
CA MET A 100 -14.95 2.69 14.16
C MET A 100 -13.74 2.25 14.99
N LYS A 101 -13.56 2.82 16.16
CA LYS A 101 -12.51 2.45 17.11
C LYS A 101 -12.60 0.97 17.49
N TYR A 102 -13.80 0.49 17.80
CA TYR A 102 -14.05 -0.92 18.12
C TYR A 102 -13.66 -1.85 16.96
N LEU A 103 -13.99 -1.47 15.72
CA LEU A 103 -13.61 -2.25 14.54
C LEU A 103 -12.08 -2.33 14.39
N ILE A 104 -11.39 -1.22 14.56
CA ILE A 104 -9.92 -1.17 14.50
C ILE A 104 -9.30 -2.04 15.59
N GLU A 105 -9.71 -1.85 16.84
CA GLU A 105 -9.16 -2.59 17.99
C GLU A 105 -9.41 -4.10 17.89
N LYS A 106 -10.52 -4.51 17.30
CA LYS A 106 -10.89 -5.92 17.22
C LYS A 106 -10.29 -6.65 16.02
N TYR A 107 -10.17 -5.98 14.87
CA TYR A 107 -9.87 -6.64 13.60
C TYR A 107 -8.63 -6.12 12.88
N ASP A 108 -8.10 -4.95 13.25
CA ASP A 108 -7.06 -4.25 12.49
C ASP A 108 -5.82 -3.87 13.32
N ILE A 109 -5.69 -4.37 14.55
CA ILE A 109 -4.60 -3.97 15.48
C ILE A 109 -3.20 -4.16 14.90
N LYS A 110 -3.00 -5.15 14.03
CA LYS A 110 -1.67 -5.55 13.56
C LYS A 110 -1.28 -4.92 12.23
N GLU A 111 -2.22 -4.34 11.50
CA GLU A 111 -1.92 -3.74 10.22
C GLU A 111 -1.44 -2.28 10.41
N PRO A 112 -0.25 -1.90 9.90
CA PRO A 112 0.21 -0.52 9.96
C PRO A 112 -0.60 0.40 9.04
N GLY A 113 -1.19 -0.12 7.97
CA GLY A 113 -2.01 0.60 7.00
C GLY A 113 -3.49 0.66 7.36
N ILE A 114 -4.34 0.87 6.37
CA ILE A 114 -5.80 0.95 6.50
C ILE A 114 -6.55 -0.10 5.67
N ARG A 115 -5.80 -0.94 4.92
CA ARG A 115 -6.37 -1.85 3.93
C ARG A 115 -7.36 -2.85 4.51
N ASP A 116 -7.06 -3.44 5.67
CA ASP A 116 -7.95 -4.42 6.29
C ASP A 116 -9.17 -3.75 6.92
N LEU A 117 -9.00 -2.56 7.49
CA LEU A 117 -10.15 -1.76 7.94
C LEU A 117 -11.08 -1.42 6.76
N GLU A 118 -10.56 -1.01 5.60
CA GLU A 118 -11.36 -0.79 4.38
C GLU A 118 -12.17 -2.03 3.98
N LYS A 119 -11.55 -3.21 3.96
CA LYS A 119 -12.24 -4.47 3.64
C LYS A 119 -13.39 -4.77 4.61
N HIS A 120 -13.18 -4.54 5.90
CA HIS A 120 -14.23 -4.74 6.90
C HIS A 120 -15.39 -3.77 6.72
N ILE A 121 -15.11 -2.50 6.48
CA ILE A 121 -16.14 -1.48 6.21
C ILE A 121 -16.92 -1.82 4.93
N ILE A 122 -16.22 -2.19 3.84
CA ILE A 122 -16.86 -2.63 2.59
C ILE A 122 -17.81 -3.79 2.87
N THR A 123 -17.35 -4.82 3.55
CA THR A 123 -18.17 -6.01 3.87
C THR A 123 -19.43 -5.65 4.66
N ILE A 124 -19.31 -4.74 5.64
CA ILE A 124 -20.46 -4.26 6.42
C ILE A 124 -21.45 -3.53 5.51
N CYS A 125 -20.96 -2.59 4.70
CA CYS A 125 -21.81 -1.80 3.81
C CYS A 125 -22.49 -2.65 2.73
N GLU A 126 -21.80 -3.64 2.16
CA GLU A 126 -22.39 -4.58 1.20
C GLU A 126 -23.51 -5.41 1.82
N ARG A 127 -23.33 -5.92 3.04
CA ARG A 127 -24.39 -6.65 3.77
C ARG A 127 -25.59 -5.75 4.06
N LEU A 128 -25.37 -4.51 4.46
CA LEU A 128 -26.43 -3.54 4.66
C LEU A 128 -27.17 -3.22 3.34
N ASN A 129 -26.45 -3.14 2.23
CA ASN A 129 -27.06 -2.93 0.92
C ASN A 129 -27.99 -4.08 0.51
N VAL A 130 -27.56 -5.31 0.76
CA VAL A 130 -28.42 -6.50 0.51
C VAL A 130 -29.70 -6.41 1.36
N LEU A 131 -29.59 -6.11 2.65
CA LEU A 131 -30.76 -5.98 3.54
C LEU A 131 -31.70 -4.84 3.10
N LYS A 132 -31.15 -3.69 2.69
CA LYS A 132 -31.93 -2.56 2.15
C LYS A 132 -32.71 -2.94 0.92
N ASN A 133 -32.14 -3.72 0.02
CA ASN A 133 -32.79 -4.15 -1.22
C ASN A 133 -33.86 -5.21 -0.98
N ILE A 134 -33.66 -6.14 -0.05
CA ILE A 134 -34.67 -7.12 0.35
C ILE A 134 -35.87 -6.41 0.99
N SER A 135 -35.64 -5.46 1.90
CA SER A 135 -36.74 -4.72 2.56
C SER A 135 -37.55 -3.81 1.66
N LYS A 136 -37.07 -3.48 0.47
CA LYS A 136 -37.81 -2.73 -0.55
C LYS A 136 -38.71 -3.60 -1.43
N GLN A 137 -38.57 -4.94 -1.36
CA GLN A 137 -39.34 -5.89 -2.14
C GLN A 137 -40.53 -6.51 -1.35
N ILE A 138 -40.66 -6.15 -0.07
CA ILE A 138 -41.77 -6.47 0.83
C ILE A 138 -42.66 -5.24 0.98
#